data_e9f180f494d7e973f6702ba38f968cce
#
_entry.id   e9f180f494d7e973f6702ba38f968cce
#
_cell.length_a   1.000
_cell.length_b   1.000
_cell.length_c   1.000
_cell.angle_alpha   90.00
_cell.angle_beta   90.00
_cell.angle_gamma   90.00
#
_symmetry.space_group_name_H-M   'P 1'
#
loop_
_entity.id
_entity.type
_entity.pdbx_description
1 polymer ?
#
loop_
_entity_poly.entity_id
_entity_poly.type
_entity_poly.pdbx_seq_one_letter_code
_entity_poly.pdbx_strand_id
1 'polypeptide(L)'
;MTDVVIDNIIRSQIVEDYLDFFENKDIDGVSELFSNECSISDWNVGNIRGKDNVIDFFTSLFDSVGEIDVNISHIHEDFGGILTCEMSLEIDSEVMLVADIIEFDDENKIKALRAYKG
;
A
#
# COMPACT_ATOMS: atom_id res chain seq x y z
N MET A 1 7.14 -14.25 20.12
CA MET A 1 7.16 -15.24 19.01
C MET A 1 5.79 -15.38 18.39
N THR A 2 4.82 -15.84 19.19
CA THR A 2 3.44 -16.01 18.70
C THR A 2 2.85 -14.70 18.19
N ASP A 3 3.15 -13.58 18.86
CA ASP A 3 2.60 -12.27 18.50
C ASP A 3 3.07 -11.80 17.13
N VAL A 4 4.34 -12.04 16.76
CA VAL A 4 4.87 -11.66 15.44
C VAL A 4 4.14 -12.42 14.33
N VAL A 5 3.90 -13.72 14.55
CA VAL A 5 3.18 -14.54 13.56
C VAL A 5 1.75 -14.05 13.38
N ILE A 6 1.05 -13.76 14.48
CA ILE A 6 -0.32 -13.26 14.44
C ILE A 6 -0.38 -11.89 13.77
N ASP A 7 0.55 -10.98 14.13
CA ASP A 7 0.61 -9.66 13.51
C ASP A 7 0.85 -9.75 12.01
N ASN A 8 1.74 -10.64 11.57
CA ASN A 8 2.00 -10.82 10.15
C ASN A 8 0.79 -11.38 9.39
N ILE A 9 0.01 -12.26 10.01
CA ILE A 9 -1.23 -12.75 9.41
C ILE A 9 -2.22 -11.58 9.22
N ILE A 10 -2.38 -10.75 10.25
CA ILE A 10 -3.26 -9.57 10.20
C ILE A 10 -2.75 -8.59 9.15
N ARG A 11 -1.46 -8.30 9.16
CA ARG A 11 -0.84 -7.32 8.26
C ARG A 11 -0.86 -7.77 6.81
N SER A 12 -0.67 -9.06 6.55
CA SER A 12 -0.82 -9.60 5.19
C SER A 12 -2.22 -9.38 4.65
N GLN A 13 -3.23 -9.57 5.50
CA GLN A 13 -4.62 -9.31 5.10
C GLN A 13 -4.84 -7.83 4.83
N ILE A 14 -4.23 -6.94 5.63
CA ILE A 14 -4.33 -5.49 5.40
C ILE A 14 -3.69 -5.11 4.07
N VAL A 15 -2.57 -5.72 3.70
CA VAL A 15 -1.93 -5.48 2.41
C VAL A 15 -2.86 -5.89 1.26
N GLU A 16 -3.49 -7.05 1.37
CA GLU A 16 -4.45 -7.50 0.36
C GLU A 16 -5.67 -6.57 0.31
N ASP A 17 -6.18 -6.14 1.45
CA ASP A 17 -7.31 -5.20 1.51
C ASP A 17 -6.93 -3.85 0.88
N TYR A 18 -5.73 -3.35 1.18
CA TYR A 18 -5.24 -2.10 0.60
C TYR A 18 -5.19 -2.19 -0.92
N LEU A 19 -4.65 -3.27 -1.47
CA LEU A 19 -4.53 -3.42 -2.92
C LEU A 19 -5.89 -3.63 -3.57
N ASP A 20 -6.83 -4.26 -2.89
CA ASP A 20 -8.20 -4.41 -3.37
C ASP A 20 -8.90 -3.04 -3.41
N PHE A 21 -8.79 -2.24 -2.35
CA PHE A 21 -9.32 -0.88 -2.35
C PHE A 21 -8.65 0.00 -3.42
N PHE A 22 -7.35 -0.16 -3.59
CA PHE A 22 -6.60 0.57 -4.61
C PHE A 22 -7.11 0.24 -6.01
N GLU A 23 -7.27 -1.03 -6.31
CA GLU A 23 -7.79 -1.49 -7.60
C GLU A 23 -9.18 -0.94 -7.88
N ASN A 24 -10.02 -0.87 -6.86
CA ASN A 24 -11.39 -0.38 -6.96
C ASN A 24 -11.52 1.13 -6.79
N LYS A 25 -10.41 1.85 -6.57
CA LYS A 25 -10.41 3.29 -6.33
C LYS A 25 -11.27 3.70 -5.14
N ASP A 26 -11.30 2.85 -4.11
CA ASP A 26 -12.07 3.08 -2.90
C ASP A 26 -11.26 3.91 -1.93
N ILE A 27 -11.39 5.23 -2.02
CA ILE A 27 -10.61 6.16 -1.20
C ILE A 27 -10.94 6.05 0.28
N ASP A 28 -12.18 5.79 0.64
CA ASP A 28 -12.57 5.63 2.03
C ASP A 28 -11.95 4.37 2.63
N GLY A 29 -11.96 3.27 1.87
CA GLY A 29 -11.30 2.03 2.28
C GLY A 29 -9.81 2.21 2.49
N VAL A 30 -9.12 2.85 1.53
CA VAL A 30 -7.70 3.16 1.65
C VAL A 30 -7.43 4.02 2.88
N SER A 31 -8.23 5.06 3.08
CA SER A 31 -8.06 6.00 4.20
C SER A 31 -8.10 5.31 5.56
N GLU A 32 -9.01 4.35 5.73
CA GLU A 32 -9.15 3.65 7.00
C GLU A 32 -7.94 2.80 7.38
N LEU A 33 -7.13 2.40 6.40
CA LEU A 33 -5.97 1.53 6.63
C LEU A 33 -4.72 2.29 7.06
N PHE A 34 -4.67 3.61 6.83
CA PHE A 34 -3.48 4.43 7.11
C PHE A 34 -3.56 5.13 8.47
N SER A 35 -2.41 5.22 9.15
CA SER A 35 -2.33 5.97 10.40
C SER A 35 -2.38 7.47 10.13
N ASN A 36 -2.67 8.26 11.17
CA ASN A 36 -2.70 9.73 11.03
C ASN A 36 -1.32 10.32 10.72
N GLU A 37 -0.26 9.66 11.17
CA GLU A 37 1.11 10.09 10.95
C GLU A 37 1.80 9.23 9.89
N CYS A 38 1.09 8.95 8.81
CA CYS A 38 1.61 8.10 7.74
C CYS A 38 2.45 8.87 6.73
N SER A 39 3.22 8.13 5.94
CA SER A 39 3.93 8.65 4.79
C SER A 39 3.86 7.68 3.63
N ILE A 40 4.00 8.21 2.42
CA ILE A 40 4.12 7.41 1.22
C ILE A 40 5.29 7.94 0.39
N SER A 41 6.05 7.04 -0.21
CA SER A 41 7.09 7.39 -1.18
C SER A 41 6.78 6.68 -2.49
N ASP A 42 6.90 7.41 -3.57
CA ASP A 42 6.55 6.92 -4.91
C ASP A 42 7.56 7.45 -5.91
N TRP A 43 7.81 6.69 -6.97
CA TRP A 43 8.83 7.04 -7.97
C TRP A 43 8.50 8.30 -8.77
N ASN A 44 7.24 8.71 -8.82
CA ASN A 44 6.83 9.92 -9.55
C ASN A 44 6.81 11.17 -8.70
N VAL A 45 6.39 11.05 -7.43
CA VAL A 45 6.10 12.22 -6.59
C VAL A 45 7.03 12.37 -5.40
N GLY A 46 7.91 11.40 -5.15
CA GLY A 46 8.81 11.44 -4.00
C GLY A 46 8.10 11.10 -2.71
N ASN A 47 8.42 11.82 -1.62
CA ASN A 47 7.90 11.53 -0.29
C ASN A 47 6.76 12.49 0.08
N ILE A 48 5.66 11.91 0.57
CA ILE A 48 4.47 12.66 1.01
C ILE A 48 4.21 12.26 2.46
N ARG A 49 4.00 13.24 3.33
CA ARG A 49 3.80 13.01 4.76
C ARG A 49 2.47 13.55 5.24
N GLY A 50 1.88 12.83 6.19
CA GLY A 50 0.62 13.18 6.83
C GLY A 50 -0.57 12.60 6.08
N LYS A 51 -1.57 12.15 6.85
CA LYS A 51 -2.71 11.44 6.28
C LYS A 51 -3.48 12.27 5.25
N ASP A 52 -3.70 13.55 5.53
CA ASP A 52 -4.45 14.40 4.60
C ASP A 52 -3.74 14.50 3.25
N ASN A 53 -2.43 14.67 3.27
CA ASN A 53 -1.64 14.76 2.04
C ASN A 53 -1.57 13.41 1.31
N VAL A 54 -1.47 12.32 2.06
CA VAL A 54 -1.46 10.97 1.49
C VAL A 54 -2.80 10.66 0.81
N ILE A 55 -3.91 11.01 1.45
CA ILE A 55 -5.23 10.79 0.88
C ILE A 55 -5.47 11.70 -0.34
N ASP A 56 -4.98 12.93 -0.31
CA ASP A 56 -5.04 13.83 -1.48
C ASP A 56 -4.26 13.22 -2.65
N PHE A 57 -3.11 12.60 -2.38
CA PHE A 57 -2.34 11.90 -3.41
C PHE A 57 -3.15 10.77 -4.05
N PHE A 58 -3.75 9.90 -3.25
CA PHE A 58 -4.57 8.81 -3.78
C PHE A 58 -5.80 9.32 -4.53
N THR A 59 -6.45 10.34 -4.00
CA THR A 59 -7.62 10.93 -4.66
C THR A 59 -7.25 11.47 -6.04
N SER A 60 -6.14 12.20 -6.13
CA SER A 60 -5.65 12.74 -7.42
C SER A 60 -5.27 11.61 -8.38
N LEU A 61 -4.62 10.56 -7.87
CA LEU A 61 -4.25 9.42 -8.69
C LEU A 61 -5.50 8.74 -9.25
N PHE A 62 -6.47 8.45 -8.39
CA PHE A 62 -7.70 7.77 -8.81
C PHE A 62 -8.50 8.58 -9.81
N ASP A 63 -8.49 9.91 -9.69
CA ASP A 63 -9.16 10.79 -10.64
C ASP A 63 -8.43 10.90 -11.98
N SER A 64 -7.11 10.69 -11.98
CA SER A 64 -6.27 10.92 -13.17
C SER A 64 -6.08 9.68 -14.04
N VAL A 65 -6.37 8.48 -13.53
CA VAL A 65 -6.15 7.23 -14.28
C VAL A 65 -7.48 6.51 -14.53
N GLY A 66 -7.48 5.67 -15.55
CA GLY A 66 -8.62 4.81 -15.85
C GLY A 66 -8.59 3.53 -15.00
N GLU A 67 -8.75 2.40 -15.64
CA GLU A 67 -8.84 1.12 -14.95
C GLU A 67 -7.52 0.71 -14.33
N ILE A 68 -7.57 0.18 -13.10
CA ILE A 68 -6.42 -0.33 -12.36
C ILE A 68 -6.62 -1.82 -12.13
N ASP A 69 -5.65 -2.64 -12.55
CA ASP A 69 -5.63 -4.07 -12.27
C ASP A 69 -4.37 -4.42 -11.47
N VAL A 70 -4.55 -5.14 -10.38
CA VAL A 70 -3.46 -5.55 -9.49
C VAL A 70 -3.35 -7.08 -9.49
N ASN A 71 -2.14 -7.58 -9.75
CA ASN A 71 -1.84 -9.01 -9.62
C ASN A 71 -0.69 -9.19 -8.63
N ILE A 72 -1.01 -9.68 -7.45
CA ILE A 72 -0.02 -9.93 -6.39
C ILE A 72 0.76 -11.19 -6.75
N SER A 73 2.10 -11.08 -6.79
CA SER A 73 2.98 -12.23 -7.03
C SER A 73 3.40 -12.87 -5.70
N HIS A 74 3.89 -12.06 -4.77
CA HIS A 74 4.39 -12.53 -3.48
C HIS A 74 4.20 -11.45 -2.42
N ILE A 75 3.93 -11.90 -1.19
CA ILE A 75 4.01 -11.07 0.00
C ILE A 75 5.10 -11.66 0.88
N HIS A 76 6.15 -10.89 1.12
CA HIS A 76 7.28 -11.29 1.97
C HIS A 76 7.13 -10.67 3.36
N GLU A 77 7.40 -11.45 4.37
CA GLU A 77 7.28 -11.04 5.77
C GLU A 77 8.63 -11.09 6.44
N ASP A 78 8.89 -10.17 7.37
CA ASP A 78 10.09 -10.23 8.19
C ASP A 78 9.73 -10.25 9.68
N PHE A 79 10.74 -10.43 10.55
CA PHE A 79 10.51 -10.46 11.99
C PHE A 79 10.21 -9.09 12.59
N GLY A 80 10.50 -8.02 11.88
CA GLY A 80 10.19 -6.65 12.29
C GLY A 80 8.76 -6.22 11.94
N GLY A 81 8.01 -7.09 11.26
CA GLY A 81 6.63 -6.79 10.88
C GLY A 81 6.49 -5.88 9.68
N ILE A 82 7.57 -5.71 8.90
CA ILE A 82 7.53 -5.00 7.63
C ILE A 82 7.18 -6.01 6.55
N LEU A 83 6.21 -5.69 5.71
CA LEU A 83 5.81 -6.57 4.62
C LEU A 83 6.22 -5.94 3.29
N THR A 84 6.70 -6.79 2.38
CA THR A 84 7.02 -6.39 1.01
C THR A 84 6.11 -7.14 0.06
N CYS A 85 5.38 -6.40 -0.77
CA CYS A 85 4.47 -6.99 -1.75
C CYS A 85 5.00 -6.75 -3.16
N GLU A 86 5.27 -7.84 -3.87
CA GLU A 86 5.62 -7.79 -5.28
C GLU A 86 4.37 -8.00 -6.11
N MET A 87 4.18 -7.15 -7.11
CA MET A 87 2.97 -7.20 -7.94
C MET A 87 3.24 -6.76 -9.35
N SER A 88 2.35 -7.18 -10.24
CA SER A 88 2.19 -6.60 -11.56
C SER A 88 1.01 -5.62 -11.47
N LEU A 89 1.21 -4.42 -11.93
CA LEU A 89 0.23 -3.35 -11.89
C LEU A 89 -0.06 -2.90 -13.31
N GLU A 90 -1.32 -2.96 -13.72
CA GLU A 90 -1.73 -2.45 -15.02
C GLU A 90 -2.62 -1.24 -14.83
N ILE A 91 -2.18 -0.10 -15.36
CA ILE A 91 -2.95 1.14 -15.32
C ILE A 91 -3.03 1.68 -16.74
N ASP A 92 -4.24 1.89 -17.24
CA ASP A 92 -4.48 2.39 -18.59
C ASP A 92 -3.73 1.56 -19.66
N SER A 93 -3.74 0.25 -19.49
CA SER A 93 -3.10 -0.73 -20.39
C SER A 93 -1.57 -0.74 -20.35
N GLU A 94 -0.95 0.05 -19.46
CA GLU A 94 0.49 -0.03 -19.21
C GLU A 94 0.76 -0.97 -18.05
N VAL A 95 1.56 -2.00 -18.29
CA VAL A 95 1.93 -2.99 -17.28
C VAL A 95 3.29 -2.64 -16.68
N MET A 96 3.37 -2.63 -15.35
CA MET A 96 4.61 -2.37 -14.64
C MET A 96 4.78 -3.33 -13.48
N LEU A 97 6.02 -3.63 -13.15
CA LEU A 97 6.36 -4.42 -11.97
C LEU A 97 6.63 -3.46 -10.82
N VAL A 98 6.01 -3.71 -9.69
CA VAL A 98 6.09 -2.83 -8.52
C VAL A 98 6.35 -3.65 -7.27
N ALA A 99 7.17 -3.12 -6.38
CA ALA A 99 7.32 -3.64 -5.03
C ALA A 99 6.93 -2.55 -4.04
N ASP A 100 5.96 -2.84 -3.18
CA ASP A 100 5.58 -1.97 -2.08
C ASP A 100 6.18 -2.49 -0.79
N ILE A 101 6.90 -1.63 -0.07
CA ILE A 101 7.42 -1.95 1.27
C ILE A 101 6.53 -1.22 2.27
N ILE A 102 5.87 -1.98 3.14
CA ILE A 102 4.80 -1.47 4.00
C ILE A 102 5.14 -1.67 5.46
N GLU A 103 5.20 -0.57 6.22
CA GLU A 103 5.44 -0.57 7.65
C GLU A 103 4.17 -0.21 8.39
N PHE A 104 3.97 -0.85 9.54
CA PHE A 104 2.75 -0.71 10.35
C PHE A 104 3.08 -0.14 11.72
N ASP A 105 2.10 0.55 12.31
CA ASP A 105 2.21 0.98 13.71
C ASP A 105 1.68 -0.10 14.66
N ASP A 106 1.66 0.20 15.96
CA ASP A 106 1.23 -0.75 16.99
C ASP A 106 -0.25 -1.13 16.90
N GLU A 107 -1.03 -0.34 16.18
CA GLU A 107 -2.45 -0.61 15.96
C GLU A 107 -2.72 -1.27 14.62
N ASN A 108 -1.65 -1.73 13.94
CA ASN A 108 -1.71 -2.34 12.62
C ASN A 108 -2.26 -1.40 11.53
N LYS A 109 -2.07 -0.09 11.72
CA LYS A 109 -2.30 0.88 10.66
C LYS A 109 -1.03 1.07 9.86
N ILE A 110 -1.18 1.34 8.57
CA ILE A 110 -0.02 1.61 7.69
C ILE A 110 0.58 2.95 8.08
N LYS A 111 1.83 2.95 8.52
CA LYS A 111 2.54 4.19 8.86
C LYS A 111 3.51 4.63 7.77
N ALA A 112 3.96 3.73 6.92
CA ALA A 112 4.83 4.07 5.80
C ALA A 112 4.63 3.07 4.66
N LEU A 113 4.55 3.58 3.46
CA LEU A 113 4.48 2.76 2.25
C LEU A 113 5.47 3.33 1.25
N ARG A 114 6.39 2.50 0.77
CA ARG A 114 7.35 2.88 -0.25
C ARG A 114 7.14 2.02 -1.48
N ALA A 115 6.87 2.67 -2.60
CA ALA A 115 6.62 1.99 -3.87
C ALA A 115 7.83 2.12 -4.79
N TYR A 116 8.31 1.00 -5.28
CA TYR A 116 9.45 0.91 -6.19
C TYR A 116 9.01 0.26 -7.50
N LYS A 117 9.34 0.91 -8.59
CA LYS A 117 9.03 0.41 -9.93
C LYS A 117 10.23 -0.35 -10.48
N GLY A 118 9.96 -1.55 -10.95
CA GLY A 118 10.98 -2.38 -11.61
C GLY A 118 11.21 -2.04 -13.07
#